data_75950ffe00a6ca2b457d5ec9a2d7f21c
#
_entry.id   75950ffe00a6ca2b457d5ec9a2d7f21c
#
_cell.length_a   1.000
_cell.length_b   1.000
_cell.length_c   1.000
_cell.angle_alpha   90.00
_cell.angle_beta   90.00
_cell.angle_gamma   90.00
#
_symmetry.space_group_name_H-M   'P 1'
#
loop_
_entity.id
_entity.type
_entity.pdbx_description
1 polymer ?
#
loop_
_entity_poly.entity_id
_entity_poly.type
_entity_poly.pdbx_seq_one_letter_code
_entity_poly.pdbx_strand_id
1 'polypeptide(L)'
;DRSVSRGLGDVYKRQDLKRVIGAIGGKARRVNVIMPYLYESRQNIRSGRESLDCATALQELVSMGVENIITFDAHDARVQNATPLHGFETIQPSYQFIKALLNHEKGLHIDNDHFMIISPDEGSMNRAIYLANILGVDMGMYYKRLDYSKRINGRHPIAAYEFLGPNLKGKDMILIDDMISSGDTVLKISSLLKERGAGRIYICSTFGLFTNGLEKFDEAHKAGVFDKLLTTNLIYQSPELLAKDYYISCDMSKYIA
;
A
#
# COMPACT_ATOMS: atom_id res chain seq x y z
N ASP A 1 13.16 -18.72 -8.46
CA ASP A 1 12.22 -17.76 -9.02
C ASP A 1 10.81 -17.95 -8.41
N ARG A 2 10.57 -17.30 -7.28
CA ARG A 2 9.32 -17.43 -6.51
C ARG A 2 8.20 -16.55 -7.05
N SER A 3 8.49 -15.65 -7.96
CA SER A 3 7.50 -14.73 -8.54
C SER A 3 6.54 -15.45 -9.50
N VAL A 4 7.03 -16.43 -10.24
CA VAL A 4 6.25 -17.21 -11.21
C VAL A 4 5.13 -18.01 -10.52
N SER A 5 5.39 -18.61 -9.35
CA SER A 5 4.38 -19.38 -8.62
C SER A 5 3.23 -18.52 -8.08
N ARG A 6 3.50 -17.28 -7.70
CA ARG A 6 2.45 -16.34 -7.23
C ARG A 6 1.62 -15.79 -8.38
N GLY A 7 2.26 -15.48 -9.49
CA GLY A 7 1.56 -15.03 -10.69
C GLY A 7 0.56 -16.06 -11.23
N LEU A 8 0.87 -17.36 -11.16
CA LEU A 8 -0.07 -18.41 -11.53
C LEU A 8 -1.31 -18.44 -10.63
N GLY A 9 -1.16 -18.29 -9.31
CA GLY A 9 -2.28 -18.24 -8.38
C GLY A 9 -3.26 -17.11 -8.71
N ASP A 10 -2.76 -15.93 -9.01
CA ASP A 10 -3.58 -14.77 -9.34
C ASP A 10 -4.26 -14.92 -10.70
N VAL A 11 -3.60 -15.52 -11.69
CA VAL A 11 -4.19 -15.85 -13.00
C VAL A 11 -5.37 -16.81 -12.84
N TYR A 12 -5.24 -17.86 -12.04
CA TYR A 12 -6.35 -18.80 -11.80
C TYR A 12 -7.53 -18.14 -11.09
N LYS A 13 -7.29 -17.33 -10.07
CA LYS A 13 -8.35 -16.60 -9.37
C LYS A 13 -9.09 -15.63 -10.30
N ARG A 14 -8.37 -14.92 -11.16
CA ARG A 14 -8.98 -14.07 -12.18
C ARG A 14 -9.84 -14.89 -13.14
N GLN A 15 -9.37 -16.08 -13.57
CA GLN A 15 -10.12 -16.97 -14.43
C GLN A 15 -11.39 -17.47 -13.76
N ASP A 16 -11.34 -17.79 -12.46
CA ASP A 16 -12.52 -18.20 -11.71
C ASP A 16 -13.53 -17.07 -11.58
N LEU A 17 -13.09 -15.83 -11.33
CA LEU A 17 -13.95 -14.65 -11.36
C LEU A 17 -14.68 -14.52 -12.71
N LYS A 18 -13.96 -14.66 -13.84
CA LYS A 18 -14.55 -14.61 -15.17
C LYS A 18 -15.57 -15.73 -15.40
N ARG A 19 -15.32 -16.94 -14.90
CA ARG A 19 -16.27 -18.06 -14.96
C ARG A 19 -17.54 -17.78 -14.14
N VAL A 20 -17.41 -17.21 -12.94
CA VAL A 20 -18.57 -16.80 -12.15
C VAL A 20 -19.39 -15.74 -12.86
N ILE A 21 -18.76 -14.70 -13.41
CA ILE A 21 -19.45 -13.66 -14.21
C ILE A 21 -20.17 -14.30 -15.41
N GLY A 22 -19.51 -15.20 -16.14
CA GLY A 22 -20.14 -15.92 -17.25
C GLY A 22 -21.33 -16.79 -16.84
N ALA A 23 -21.27 -17.42 -15.68
CA ALA A 23 -22.35 -18.27 -15.17
C ALA A 23 -23.61 -17.50 -14.79
N ILE A 24 -23.47 -16.24 -14.34
CA ILE A 24 -24.60 -15.36 -14.00
C ILE A 24 -25.10 -14.51 -15.19
N GLY A 25 -24.42 -14.61 -16.34
CA GLY A 25 -24.75 -13.85 -17.55
C GLY A 25 -26.20 -14.09 -17.99
N GLY A 26 -26.90 -12.99 -18.33
CA GLY A 26 -28.31 -13.02 -18.74
C GLY A 26 -29.31 -13.27 -17.60
N LYS A 27 -28.85 -13.47 -16.36
CA LYS A 27 -29.72 -13.70 -15.18
C LYS A 27 -29.63 -12.55 -14.17
N ALA A 28 -28.48 -11.97 -13.98
CA ALA A 28 -28.29 -10.83 -13.11
C ALA A 28 -28.71 -9.52 -13.80
N ARG A 29 -29.42 -8.67 -13.08
CA ARG A 29 -29.75 -7.33 -13.58
C ARG A 29 -28.51 -6.43 -13.61
N ARG A 30 -27.60 -6.61 -12.66
CA ARG A 30 -26.38 -5.83 -12.47
C ARG A 30 -25.30 -6.71 -11.90
N VAL A 31 -24.08 -6.53 -12.37
CA VAL A 31 -22.90 -7.24 -11.86
C VAL A 31 -21.90 -6.20 -11.36
N ASN A 32 -21.61 -6.20 -10.06
CA ASN A 32 -20.56 -5.42 -9.45
C ASN A 32 -19.48 -6.38 -8.95
N VAL A 33 -18.21 -5.99 -9.10
CA VAL A 33 -17.07 -6.76 -8.62
C VAL A 33 -16.37 -6.00 -7.51
N ILE A 34 -16.30 -6.61 -6.32
CA ILE A 34 -15.46 -6.13 -5.24
C ILE A 34 -14.16 -6.93 -5.28
N MET A 35 -13.07 -6.24 -5.52
CA MET A 35 -11.73 -6.82 -5.63
C MET A 35 -10.84 -6.19 -4.56
N PRO A 36 -10.76 -6.80 -3.35
CA PRO A 36 -10.03 -6.19 -2.23
C PRO A 36 -8.58 -5.84 -2.58
N TYR A 37 -7.90 -6.70 -3.33
CA TYR A 37 -6.60 -6.44 -3.93
C TYR A 37 -6.75 -6.41 -5.45
N LEU A 38 -6.48 -5.26 -6.07
CA LEU A 38 -6.65 -5.09 -7.51
C LEU A 38 -5.64 -5.92 -8.29
N TYR A 39 -6.14 -6.75 -9.22
CA TYR A 39 -5.31 -7.60 -10.07
C TYR A 39 -4.29 -6.76 -10.85
N GLU A 40 -3.01 -7.17 -10.78
CA GLU A 40 -1.87 -6.51 -11.44
C GLU A 40 -1.81 -4.99 -11.19
N SER A 41 -2.19 -4.55 -9.99
CA SER A 41 -2.26 -3.14 -9.59
C SER A 41 -0.96 -2.37 -9.85
N ARG A 42 0.19 -3.05 -9.77
CA ARG A 42 1.52 -2.45 -10.01
C ARG A 42 1.89 -2.37 -11.49
N GLN A 43 1.17 -3.09 -12.38
CA GLN A 43 1.35 -3.02 -13.83
C GLN A 43 0.38 -2.00 -14.44
N ASN A 44 0.44 -0.77 -13.93
CA ASN A 44 -0.44 0.36 -14.24
C ASN A 44 0.18 1.35 -15.24
N ILE A 45 1.49 1.26 -15.48
CA ILE A 45 2.24 2.10 -16.41
C ILE A 45 3.10 1.20 -17.29
N ARG A 46 3.24 1.58 -18.57
CA ARG A 46 4.12 0.94 -19.52
C ARG A 46 5.31 1.85 -19.81
N SER A 47 6.52 1.35 -19.56
CA SER A 47 7.78 2.06 -19.83
C SER A 47 8.58 1.46 -20.98
N GLY A 48 8.19 0.30 -21.51
CA GLY A 48 8.86 -0.42 -22.56
C GLY A 48 7.92 -1.35 -23.35
N ARG A 49 8.46 -2.47 -23.84
CA ARG A 49 7.68 -3.53 -24.50
C ARG A 49 7.11 -4.48 -23.45
N GLU A 50 6.19 -4.01 -22.68
CA GLU A 50 5.50 -4.77 -21.64
C GLU A 50 3.99 -4.61 -21.76
N SER A 51 3.25 -5.55 -21.22
CA SER A 51 1.79 -5.50 -21.18
C SER A 51 1.31 -4.49 -20.14
N LEU A 52 0.14 -3.91 -20.38
CA LEU A 52 -0.56 -3.06 -19.40
C LEU A 52 -1.66 -3.88 -18.72
N ASP A 53 -1.24 -4.88 -17.93
CA ASP A 53 -2.12 -5.94 -17.44
C ASP A 53 -3.27 -5.46 -16.58
N CYS A 54 -3.05 -4.46 -15.72
CA CYS A 54 -4.12 -3.89 -14.92
C CYS A 54 -5.24 -3.32 -15.79
N ALA A 55 -4.91 -2.47 -16.76
CA ALA A 55 -5.89 -1.86 -17.67
C ALA A 55 -6.62 -2.91 -18.51
N THR A 56 -5.87 -3.89 -19.07
CA THR A 56 -6.45 -4.99 -19.84
C THR A 56 -7.43 -5.81 -19.03
N ALA A 57 -7.09 -6.11 -17.76
CA ALA A 57 -7.97 -6.85 -16.86
C ALA A 57 -9.27 -6.11 -16.56
N LEU A 58 -9.20 -4.79 -16.32
CA LEU A 58 -10.38 -3.96 -16.11
C LEU A 58 -11.28 -3.93 -17.36
N GLN A 59 -10.70 -3.74 -18.55
CA GLN A 59 -11.44 -3.74 -19.80
C GLN A 59 -12.12 -5.08 -20.09
N GLU A 60 -11.46 -6.20 -19.77
CA GLU A 60 -12.09 -7.52 -19.91
C GLU A 60 -13.30 -7.68 -18.99
N LEU A 61 -13.23 -7.28 -17.73
CA LEU A 61 -14.37 -7.35 -16.82
C LEU A 61 -15.55 -6.51 -17.32
N VAL A 62 -15.28 -5.31 -17.79
CA VAL A 62 -16.29 -4.43 -18.37
C VAL A 62 -16.90 -5.05 -19.62
N SER A 63 -16.10 -5.64 -20.52
CA SER A 63 -16.61 -6.33 -21.73
C SER A 63 -17.49 -7.54 -21.41
N MET A 64 -17.34 -8.12 -20.22
CA MET A 64 -18.20 -9.20 -19.70
C MET A 64 -19.48 -8.71 -19.02
N GLY A 65 -19.75 -7.38 -18.98
CA GLY A 65 -20.95 -6.77 -18.44
C GLY A 65 -20.84 -6.39 -16.95
N VAL A 66 -19.62 -6.27 -16.41
CA VAL A 66 -19.41 -5.70 -15.08
C VAL A 66 -19.68 -4.19 -15.14
N GLU A 67 -20.59 -3.71 -14.30
CA GLU A 67 -21.02 -2.31 -14.28
C GLU A 67 -20.13 -1.45 -13.36
N ASN A 68 -19.76 -2.00 -12.19
CA ASN A 68 -18.89 -1.31 -11.24
C ASN A 68 -17.79 -2.24 -10.74
N ILE A 69 -16.60 -1.68 -10.60
CA ILE A 69 -15.45 -2.33 -9.97
C ILE A 69 -15.08 -1.52 -8.73
N ILE A 70 -15.04 -2.19 -7.58
CA ILE A 70 -14.69 -1.59 -6.30
C ILE A 70 -13.43 -2.26 -5.80
N THR A 71 -12.43 -1.48 -5.44
CA THR A 71 -11.18 -1.97 -4.87
C THR A 71 -10.75 -1.14 -3.67
N PHE A 72 -9.66 -1.52 -3.03
CA PHE A 72 -9.09 -0.79 -1.93
C PHE A 72 -7.69 -0.33 -2.30
N ASP A 73 -7.40 0.93 -2.06
CA ASP A 73 -6.09 1.56 -2.22
C ASP A 73 -5.33 1.09 -3.47
N ALA A 74 -5.95 1.29 -4.64
CA ALA A 74 -5.29 0.98 -5.91
C ALA A 74 -3.90 1.66 -5.96
N HIS A 75 -2.87 0.93 -6.39
CA HIS A 75 -1.49 1.42 -6.46
C HIS A 75 -1.39 2.78 -7.16
N ASP A 76 -2.15 2.94 -8.22
CA ASP A 76 -2.38 4.22 -8.90
C ASP A 76 -3.87 4.34 -9.25
N ALA A 77 -4.56 5.32 -8.68
CA ALA A 77 -5.99 5.54 -8.92
C ALA A 77 -6.31 5.88 -10.38
N ARG A 78 -5.32 6.30 -11.18
CA ARG A 78 -5.49 6.59 -12.62
C ARG A 78 -5.80 5.37 -13.46
N VAL A 79 -5.70 4.14 -12.92
CA VAL A 79 -6.15 2.92 -13.62
C VAL A 79 -7.64 2.97 -13.98
N GLN A 80 -8.45 3.77 -13.28
CA GLN A 80 -9.85 4.05 -13.63
C GLN A 80 -10.01 4.59 -15.07
N ASN A 81 -8.99 5.26 -15.62
CA ASN A 81 -9.01 5.79 -16.98
C ASN A 81 -9.09 4.70 -18.05
N ALA A 82 -8.84 3.43 -17.70
CA ALA A 82 -9.02 2.30 -18.62
C ALA A 82 -10.50 2.00 -18.90
N THR A 83 -11.42 2.45 -18.04
CA THR A 83 -12.86 2.15 -18.12
C THR A 83 -13.72 3.41 -17.91
N PRO A 84 -13.59 4.45 -18.76
CA PRO A 84 -14.14 5.79 -18.50
C PRO A 84 -15.66 5.86 -18.47
N LEU A 85 -16.35 4.85 -18.98
CA LEU A 85 -17.82 4.80 -19.02
C LEU A 85 -18.44 3.88 -17.97
N HIS A 86 -17.61 3.30 -17.07
CA HIS A 86 -18.05 2.35 -16.04
C HIS A 86 -17.61 2.83 -14.67
N GLY A 87 -18.31 2.38 -13.63
CA GLY A 87 -17.98 2.73 -12.25
C GLY A 87 -16.67 2.06 -11.82
N PHE A 88 -15.75 2.86 -11.28
CA PHE A 88 -14.55 2.38 -10.60
C PHE A 88 -14.35 3.17 -9.32
N GLU A 89 -14.24 2.47 -8.22
CA GLU A 89 -14.01 3.08 -6.92
C GLU A 89 -12.81 2.45 -6.22
N THR A 90 -12.00 3.28 -5.58
CA THR A 90 -10.90 2.85 -4.73
C THR A 90 -11.05 3.44 -3.34
N ILE A 91 -11.24 2.58 -2.35
CA ILE A 91 -11.51 2.96 -0.95
C ILE A 91 -10.20 3.05 -0.19
N GLN A 92 -9.94 4.18 0.47
CA GLN A 92 -8.76 4.40 1.28
C GLN A 92 -8.96 3.89 2.72
N PRO A 93 -8.04 3.12 3.30
CA PRO A 93 -8.15 2.60 4.67
C PRO A 93 -7.76 3.60 5.77
N SER A 94 -7.47 4.84 5.42
CA SER A 94 -6.93 5.89 6.29
C SER A 94 -7.68 6.03 7.62
N TYR A 95 -9.03 6.01 7.58
CA TYR A 95 -9.84 6.07 8.80
C TYR A 95 -9.58 4.87 9.72
N GLN A 96 -9.42 3.67 9.17
CA GLN A 96 -9.18 2.48 9.99
C GLN A 96 -7.77 2.47 10.58
N PHE A 97 -6.77 2.99 9.89
CA PHE A 97 -5.43 3.16 10.45
C PHE A 97 -5.45 4.10 11.66
N ILE A 98 -6.06 5.28 11.51
CA ILE A 98 -6.15 6.25 12.61
C ILE A 98 -6.94 5.68 13.78
N LYS A 99 -8.10 5.07 13.52
CA LYS A 99 -8.90 4.43 14.56
C LYS A 99 -8.14 3.34 15.31
N ALA A 100 -7.44 2.47 14.57
CA ALA A 100 -6.66 1.40 15.17
C ALA A 100 -5.50 1.97 16.00
N LEU A 101 -4.80 2.96 15.49
CA LEU A 101 -3.70 3.62 16.18
C LEU A 101 -4.16 4.27 17.48
N LEU A 102 -5.21 5.07 17.45
CA LEU A 102 -5.76 5.74 18.66
C LEU A 102 -6.27 4.75 19.72
N ASN A 103 -6.72 3.57 19.32
CA ASN A 103 -7.16 2.54 20.25
C ASN A 103 -5.98 1.83 20.96
N HIS A 104 -4.81 1.75 20.31
CA HIS A 104 -3.65 1.01 20.83
C HIS A 104 -2.59 1.94 21.45
N GLU A 105 -2.48 3.19 20.99
CA GLU A 105 -1.47 4.14 21.41
C GLU A 105 -2.08 5.25 22.26
N LYS A 106 -1.86 5.16 23.59
CA LYS A 106 -2.28 6.22 24.50
C LYS A 106 -1.32 7.41 24.46
N GLY A 107 -1.86 8.63 24.55
CA GLY A 107 -1.05 9.85 24.58
C GLY A 107 -0.46 10.23 23.22
N LEU A 108 -1.10 9.83 22.12
CA LEU A 108 -0.77 10.30 20.80
C LEU A 108 -1.37 11.71 20.62
N HIS A 109 -0.50 12.68 20.30
CA HIS A 109 -0.90 14.05 19.98
C HIS A 109 -0.79 14.24 18.47
N ILE A 110 -1.96 14.42 17.82
CA ILE A 110 -2.03 14.62 16.36
C ILE A 110 -2.22 16.12 16.08
N ASP A 111 -1.12 16.82 16.01
CA ASP A 111 -1.01 18.23 15.65
C ASP A 111 0.34 18.50 14.97
N ASN A 112 0.51 19.69 14.39
CA ASN A 112 1.73 20.04 13.66
C ASN A 112 3.02 20.07 14.48
N ASP A 113 2.92 20.27 15.78
CA ASP A 113 4.11 20.32 16.65
C ASP A 113 4.62 18.92 17.00
N HIS A 114 3.71 17.93 17.06
CA HIS A 114 4.01 16.60 17.60
C HIS A 114 3.90 15.47 16.56
N PHE A 115 3.29 15.73 15.39
CA PHE A 115 2.96 14.66 14.45
C PHE A 115 3.24 15.03 12.99
N MET A 116 3.62 14.04 12.18
CA MET A 116 3.87 14.23 10.74
C MET A 116 3.54 12.97 9.95
N ILE A 117 3.07 13.15 8.73
CA ILE A 117 2.88 12.04 7.77
C ILE A 117 4.10 11.96 6.86
N ILE A 118 4.59 10.75 6.62
CA ILE A 118 5.76 10.50 5.78
C ILE A 118 5.39 9.61 4.60
N SER A 119 5.75 10.07 3.40
CA SER A 119 5.78 9.25 2.20
C SER A 119 7.16 8.59 2.04
N PRO A 120 7.27 7.25 1.88
CA PRO A 120 8.55 6.58 1.67
C PRO A 120 9.19 6.91 0.32
N ASP A 121 8.39 7.30 -0.67
CA ASP A 121 8.82 7.71 -2.01
C ASP A 121 7.71 8.48 -2.76
N GLU A 122 7.96 8.78 -4.04
CA GLU A 122 7.01 9.54 -4.88
C GLU A 122 5.71 8.77 -5.14
N GLY A 123 5.76 7.44 -5.17
CA GLY A 123 4.59 6.58 -5.44
C GLY A 123 3.51 6.70 -4.37
N SER A 124 3.90 6.90 -3.12
CA SER A 124 2.99 7.00 -1.97
C SER A 124 2.62 8.44 -1.59
N MET A 125 3.12 9.44 -2.33
CA MET A 125 2.94 10.86 -2.01
C MET A 125 1.46 11.25 -1.93
N ASN A 126 0.63 10.82 -2.86
CA ASN A 126 -0.81 11.16 -2.85
C ASN A 126 -1.54 10.62 -1.62
N ARG A 127 -1.16 9.43 -1.13
CA ARG A 127 -1.70 8.84 0.12
C ARG A 127 -1.29 9.67 1.32
N ALA A 128 -0.02 10.08 1.36
CA ALA A 128 0.50 10.90 2.45
C ALA A 128 -0.18 12.27 2.48
N ILE A 129 -0.34 12.94 1.33
CA ILE A 129 -1.07 14.21 1.20
C ILE A 129 -2.52 14.05 1.68
N TYR A 130 -3.20 13.00 1.23
CA TYR A 130 -4.60 12.75 1.62
C TYR A 130 -4.72 12.59 3.13
N LEU A 131 -3.87 11.76 3.75
CA LEU A 131 -3.91 11.52 5.19
C LEU A 131 -3.51 12.77 6.00
N ALA A 132 -2.48 13.50 5.56
CA ALA A 132 -2.04 14.74 6.19
C ALA A 132 -3.14 15.81 6.17
N ASN A 133 -3.85 15.96 5.05
CA ASN A 133 -4.97 16.89 4.93
C ASN A 133 -6.14 16.53 5.85
N ILE A 134 -6.48 15.24 5.99
CA ILE A 134 -7.54 14.78 6.92
C ILE A 134 -7.18 15.11 8.37
N LEU A 135 -5.91 14.92 8.74
CA LEU A 135 -5.45 15.13 10.11
C LEU A 135 -5.07 16.57 10.40
N GLY A 136 -4.92 17.41 9.38
CA GLY A 136 -4.47 18.81 9.53
C GLY A 136 -3.02 18.92 9.99
N VAL A 137 -2.14 18.00 9.55
CA VAL A 137 -0.72 17.95 9.94
C VAL A 137 0.20 18.06 8.72
N ASP A 138 1.45 18.40 8.97
CA ASP A 138 2.49 18.45 7.95
C ASP A 138 2.81 17.08 7.35
N MET A 139 3.34 17.08 6.15
CA MET A 139 3.93 15.88 5.54
C MET A 139 5.38 16.10 5.13
N GLY A 140 6.12 15.01 5.08
CA GLY A 140 7.43 14.91 4.47
C GLY A 140 7.52 13.72 3.53
N MET A 141 8.53 13.69 2.69
CA MET A 141 8.78 12.56 1.80
C MET A 141 10.27 12.28 1.65
N TYR A 142 10.58 11.06 1.26
CA TYR A 142 11.92 10.70 0.82
C TYR A 142 11.98 10.60 -0.70
N TYR A 143 13.01 11.24 -1.27
CA TYR A 143 13.35 11.16 -2.68
C TYR A 143 14.55 10.22 -2.87
N LYS A 144 14.43 9.26 -3.81
CA LYS A 144 15.50 8.34 -4.17
C LYS A 144 16.36 8.97 -5.29
N ARG A 145 17.46 9.59 -4.92
CA ARG A 145 18.43 10.11 -5.92
C ARG A 145 19.22 8.95 -6.49
N LEU A 146 19.16 8.77 -7.80
CA LEU A 146 19.88 7.74 -8.54
C LEU A 146 21.29 8.22 -8.93
N ASP A 147 22.25 7.30 -8.94
CA ASP A 147 23.59 7.53 -9.49
C ASP A 147 23.57 7.21 -10.99
N TYR A 148 23.37 8.24 -11.81
CA TYR A 148 23.35 8.10 -13.26
C TYR A 148 24.72 7.82 -13.89
N SER A 149 25.81 7.93 -13.14
CA SER A 149 27.17 7.62 -13.62
C SER A 149 27.44 6.11 -13.67
N LYS A 150 26.62 5.30 -12.99
CA LYS A 150 26.78 3.87 -12.87
C LYS A 150 25.55 3.11 -13.33
N ARG A 151 25.76 1.90 -13.87
CA ARG A 151 24.70 0.92 -14.13
C ARG A 151 25.07 -0.43 -13.52
N ILE A 152 24.18 -0.97 -12.69
CA ILE A 152 24.31 -2.29 -12.09
C ILE A 152 23.07 -3.08 -12.54
N ASN A 153 23.28 -4.21 -13.24
CA ASN A 153 22.20 -5.04 -13.80
C ASN A 153 21.17 -4.23 -14.62
N GLY A 154 21.67 -3.27 -15.44
CA GLY A 154 20.84 -2.42 -16.30
C GLY A 154 20.08 -1.29 -15.60
N ARG A 155 20.20 -1.13 -14.29
CA ARG A 155 19.58 -0.07 -13.48
C ARG A 155 20.60 0.85 -12.87
N HIS A 156 20.22 2.11 -12.66
CA HIS A 156 21.02 3.06 -11.90
C HIS A 156 20.85 2.77 -10.39
N PRO A 157 21.94 2.60 -9.64
CA PRO A 157 21.86 2.37 -8.19
C PRO A 157 21.36 3.64 -7.48
N ILE A 158 20.75 3.47 -6.30
CA ILE A 158 20.37 4.59 -5.43
C ILE A 158 21.64 5.18 -4.84
N ALA A 159 21.90 6.46 -5.13
CA ALA A 159 23.02 7.20 -4.58
C ALA A 159 22.75 7.72 -3.17
N ALA A 160 21.53 8.21 -2.92
CA ALA A 160 21.12 8.73 -1.63
C ALA A 160 19.60 8.73 -1.48
N TYR A 161 19.16 8.77 -0.23
CA TYR A 161 17.79 9.11 0.15
C TYR A 161 17.78 10.52 0.72
N GLU A 162 17.08 11.43 0.06
CA GLU A 162 16.99 12.83 0.47
C GLU A 162 15.61 13.11 1.05
N PHE A 163 15.57 13.70 2.25
CA PHE A 163 14.31 14.07 2.90
C PHE A 163 13.87 15.46 2.42
N LEU A 164 12.62 15.56 2.01
CA LEU A 164 11.92 16.77 1.63
C LEU A 164 10.75 17.00 2.58
N GLY A 165 10.81 18.05 3.38
CA GLY A 165 9.76 18.37 4.34
C GLY A 165 10.25 19.28 5.47
N PRO A 166 9.35 19.68 6.38
CA PRO A 166 9.70 20.49 7.55
C PRO A 166 10.54 19.71 8.57
N ASN A 167 10.94 20.40 9.65
CA ASN A 167 11.71 19.76 10.72
C ASN A 167 10.88 18.64 11.37
N LEU A 168 11.48 17.46 11.46
CA LEU A 168 10.83 16.25 11.97
C LEU A 168 11.29 15.84 13.39
N LYS A 169 12.30 16.55 13.94
CA LYS A 169 12.92 16.16 15.21
C LYS A 169 11.91 16.16 16.36
N GLY A 170 11.82 15.03 17.04
CA GLY A 170 10.94 14.82 18.21
C GLY A 170 9.48 14.52 17.85
N LYS A 171 9.07 14.63 16.58
CA LYS A 171 7.69 14.33 16.17
C LYS A 171 7.46 12.84 15.99
N ASP A 172 6.27 12.38 16.35
CA ASP A 172 5.76 11.05 16.02
C ASP A 172 5.33 11.02 14.54
N MET A 173 5.39 9.86 13.90
CA MET A 173 5.19 9.78 12.44
C MET A 173 4.35 8.58 12.02
N ILE A 174 3.49 8.78 11.03
CA ILE A 174 2.98 7.70 10.20
C ILE A 174 3.78 7.67 8.91
N LEU A 175 4.45 6.54 8.65
CA LEU A 175 4.99 6.19 7.36
C LEU A 175 3.93 5.39 6.60
N ILE A 176 3.37 5.97 5.52
CA ILE A 176 2.23 5.37 4.80
C ILE A 176 2.62 4.90 3.40
N ASP A 177 2.22 3.66 3.07
CA ASP A 177 2.42 3.04 1.75
C ASP A 177 1.18 2.23 1.35
N ASP A 178 1.05 1.81 0.08
CA ASP A 178 -0.02 0.89 -0.34
C ASP A 178 0.31 -0.55 0.03
N MET A 179 1.56 -0.97 -0.15
CA MET A 179 1.92 -2.36 0.12
C MET A 179 3.34 -2.53 0.66
N ILE A 180 3.47 -3.46 1.58
CA ILE A 180 4.75 -3.95 2.06
C ILE A 180 5.04 -5.30 1.39
N SER A 181 6.01 -5.35 0.47
CA SER A 181 6.48 -6.59 -0.14
C SER A 181 7.61 -7.19 0.72
N SER A 182 8.87 -6.86 0.46
CA SER A 182 10.02 -7.30 1.29
C SER A 182 10.20 -6.50 2.58
N GLY A 183 9.64 -5.30 2.66
CA GLY A 183 9.81 -4.37 3.76
C GLY A 183 11.07 -3.49 3.68
N ASP A 184 11.98 -3.74 2.72
CA ASP A 184 13.26 -3.04 2.66
C ASP A 184 13.12 -1.51 2.60
N THR A 185 12.16 -0.99 1.83
CA THR A 185 11.92 0.45 1.72
C THR A 185 11.46 1.05 3.05
N VAL A 186 10.38 0.52 3.62
CA VAL A 186 9.80 1.08 4.86
C VAL A 186 10.76 0.98 6.03
N LEU A 187 11.50 -0.12 6.18
CA LEU A 187 12.49 -0.27 7.25
C LEU A 187 13.69 0.67 7.04
N LYS A 188 14.18 0.82 5.80
CA LYS A 188 15.26 1.77 5.51
C LYS A 188 14.85 3.20 5.81
N ILE A 189 13.66 3.62 5.38
CA ILE A 189 13.16 4.97 5.64
C ILE A 189 12.94 5.20 7.13
N SER A 190 12.39 4.22 7.86
CA SER A 190 12.23 4.31 9.31
C SER A 190 13.58 4.50 10.03
N SER A 191 14.63 3.78 9.61
CA SER A 191 15.99 3.99 10.15
C SER A 191 16.49 5.41 9.91
N LEU A 192 16.33 5.93 8.69
CA LEU A 192 16.74 7.30 8.34
C LEU A 192 15.95 8.37 9.11
N LEU A 193 14.67 8.12 9.40
CA LEU A 193 13.86 9.00 10.24
C LEU A 193 14.38 9.00 11.70
N LYS A 194 14.70 7.83 12.26
CA LYS A 194 15.28 7.73 13.61
C LYS A 194 16.65 8.44 13.68
N GLU A 195 17.51 8.30 12.67
CA GLU A 195 18.79 9.02 12.59
C GLU A 195 18.61 10.55 12.61
N ARG A 196 17.48 11.06 12.09
CA ARG A 196 17.11 12.47 12.11
C ARG A 196 16.41 12.91 13.40
N GLY A 197 16.22 12.01 14.35
CA GLY A 197 15.63 12.28 15.65
C GLY A 197 14.11 12.22 15.69
N ALA A 198 13.49 11.43 14.79
CA ALA A 198 12.06 11.14 14.87
C ALA A 198 11.68 10.51 16.21
N GLY A 199 10.48 10.82 16.71
CA GLY A 199 9.85 10.18 17.86
C GLY A 199 9.41 8.75 17.54
N ARG A 200 8.16 8.42 17.84
CA ARG A 200 7.58 7.11 17.50
C ARG A 200 7.29 7.02 15.99
N ILE A 201 7.52 5.85 15.40
CA ILE A 201 7.27 5.59 13.99
C ILE A 201 6.23 4.48 13.86
N TYR A 202 5.13 4.79 13.20
CA TYR A 202 4.03 3.90 12.90
C TYR A 202 4.01 3.62 11.40
N ILE A 203 4.32 2.39 10.99
CA ILE A 203 4.28 1.97 9.59
C ILE A 203 2.85 1.55 9.27
N CYS A 204 2.18 2.22 8.34
CA CYS A 204 0.84 1.90 7.88
C CYS A 204 0.87 1.49 6.40
N SER A 205 0.30 0.34 6.07
CA SER A 205 0.20 -0.13 4.70
C SER A 205 -1.09 -0.90 4.48
N THR A 206 -1.73 -0.68 3.33
CA THR A 206 -2.97 -1.38 3.02
C THR A 206 -2.74 -2.88 2.90
N PHE A 207 -1.67 -3.30 2.22
CA PHE A 207 -1.38 -4.71 1.97
C PHE A 207 -0.03 -5.13 2.55
N GLY A 208 -0.07 -6.00 3.55
CA GLY A 208 1.13 -6.60 4.14
C GLY A 208 1.44 -7.96 3.52
N LEU A 209 2.24 -7.99 2.45
CA LEU A 209 2.58 -9.24 1.75
C LEU A 209 3.70 -10.02 2.45
N PHE A 210 4.64 -9.33 3.08
CA PHE A 210 5.77 -9.89 3.83
C PHE A 210 6.47 -11.03 3.09
N THR A 211 6.83 -10.78 1.83
CA THR A 211 7.31 -11.81 0.90
C THR A 211 8.59 -12.52 1.33
N ASN A 212 9.38 -11.89 2.20
CA ASN A 212 10.64 -12.41 2.70
C ASN A 212 10.58 -12.80 4.20
N GLY A 213 9.35 -13.03 4.72
CA GLY A 213 9.15 -13.34 6.13
C GLY A 213 9.13 -12.10 7.04
N LEU A 214 9.15 -12.33 8.35
CA LEU A 214 9.01 -11.29 9.37
C LEU A 214 10.31 -11.00 10.12
N GLU A 215 11.37 -11.77 9.90
CA GLU A 215 12.60 -11.70 10.68
C GLU A 215 13.23 -10.30 10.66
N LYS A 216 13.24 -9.63 9.49
CA LYS A 216 13.75 -8.26 9.38
C LYS A 216 12.93 -7.25 10.20
N PHE A 217 11.61 -7.45 10.28
CA PHE A 217 10.74 -6.61 11.10
C PHE A 217 10.96 -6.85 12.58
N ASP A 218 11.14 -8.12 12.99
CA ASP A 218 11.47 -8.47 14.38
C ASP A 218 12.78 -7.81 14.82
N GLU A 219 13.82 -7.89 14.00
CA GLU A 219 15.12 -7.27 14.25
C GLU A 219 15.03 -5.74 14.31
N ALA A 220 14.33 -5.12 13.35
CA ALA A 220 14.16 -3.69 13.28
C ALA A 220 13.34 -3.14 14.48
N HIS A 221 12.27 -3.85 14.88
CA HIS A 221 11.50 -3.48 16.06
C HIS A 221 12.33 -3.57 17.35
N LYS A 222 13.08 -4.66 17.55
CA LYS A 222 14.01 -4.82 18.69
C LYS A 222 15.08 -3.72 18.72
N ALA A 223 15.52 -3.25 17.56
CA ALA A 223 16.46 -2.13 17.44
C ALA A 223 15.80 -0.74 17.60
N GLY A 224 14.49 -0.65 17.84
CA GLY A 224 13.77 0.60 18.01
C GLY A 224 13.63 1.42 16.72
N VAL A 225 13.68 0.77 15.55
CA VAL A 225 13.55 1.43 14.25
C VAL A 225 12.12 1.88 13.97
N PHE A 226 11.14 1.14 14.45
CA PHE A 226 9.72 1.50 14.43
C PHE A 226 8.99 0.99 15.67
N ASP A 227 7.83 1.57 15.96
CA ASP A 227 7.07 1.25 17.17
C ASP A 227 5.90 0.31 16.87
N LYS A 228 5.10 0.58 15.85
CA LYS A 228 3.99 -0.30 15.42
C LYS A 228 3.95 -0.43 13.90
N LEU A 229 3.42 -1.57 13.47
CA LEU A 229 3.18 -1.92 12.08
C LEU A 229 1.69 -2.23 11.91
N LEU A 230 1.01 -1.49 11.06
CA LEU A 230 -0.42 -1.61 10.80
C LEU A 230 -0.64 -2.05 9.36
N THR A 231 -1.40 -3.13 9.16
CA THR A 231 -1.93 -3.46 7.84
C THR A 231 -3.39 -3.88 7.92
N THR A 232 -4.07 -3.91 6.77
CA THR A 232 -5.48 -4.29 6.73
C THR A 232 -5.66 -5.81 6.60
N ASN A 233 -6.86 -6.28 6.94
CA ASN A 233 -7.27 -7.68 6.73
C ASN A 233 -7.85 -7.95 5.33
N LEU A 234 -7.55 -7.10 4.35
CA LEU A 234 -7.99 -7.28 2.95
C LEU A 234 -7.28 -8.42 2.23
N ILE A 235 -6.12 -8.83 2.74
CA ILE A 235 -5.37 -10.02 2.31
C ILE A 235 -5.10 -10.92 3.51
N TYR A 236 -4.67 -12.16 3.24
CA TYR A 236 -4.38 -13.13 4.28
C TYR A 236 -3.30 -12.62 5.25
N GLN A 237 -3.57 -12.73 6.53
CA GLN A 237 -2.67 -12.43 7.64
C GLN A 237 -2.31 -13.73 8.35
N SER A 238 -1.02 -14.06 8.42
CA SER A 238 -0.58 -15.30 9.07
C SER A 238 -0.79 -15.25 10.58
N PRO A 239 -1.04 -16.39 11.26
CA PRO A 239 -1.10 -16.44 12.72
C PRO A 239 0.18 -15.91 13.39
N GLU A 240 1.33 -16.12 12.76
CA GLU A 240 2.61 -15.59 13.23
C GLU A 240 2.61 -14.06 13.24
N LEU A 241 2.14 -13.43 12.16
CA LEU A 241 2.03 -11.96 12.06
C LEU A 241 1.08 -11.41 13.13
N LEU A 242 -0.09 -12.04 13.28
CA LEU A 242 -1.11 -11.61 14.25
C LEU A 242 -0.65 -11.75 15.72
N ALA A 243 0.34 -12.59 15.99
CA ALA A 243 0.90 -12.79 17.32
C ALA A 243 2.03 -11.80 17.68
N LYS A 244 2.48 -10.96 16.74
CA LYS A 244 3.53 -9.97 17.02
C LYS A 244 2.97 -8.81 17.86
N ASP A 245 3.68 -8.43 18.90
CA ASP A 245 3.32 -7.35 19.82
C ASP A 245 3.36 -5.95 19.18
N TYR A 246 4.17 -5.79 18.13
CA TYR A 246 4.25 -4.56 17.33
C TYR A 246 3.19 -4.48 16.22
N TYR A 247 2.43 -5.56 15.97
CA TYR A 247 1.52 -5.61 14.84
C TYR A 247 0.08 -5.28 15.24
N ILE A 248 -0.59 -4.48 14.40
CA ILE A 248 -2.01 -4.13 14.55
C ILE A 248 -2.74 -4.43 13.25
N SER A 249 -3.73 -5.32 13.30
CA SER A 249 -4.62 -5.62 12.18
C SER A 249 -5.75 -4.58 12.11
N CYS A 250 -5.90 -3.93 10.96
CA CYS A 250 -6.96 -2.96 10.72
C CYS A 250 -8.12 -3.62 9.96
N ASP A 251 -9.28 -3.71 10.60
CA ASP A 251 -10.44 -4.42 10.06
C ASP A 251 -11.20 -3.57 9.02
N MET A 252 -11.23 -4.08 7.79
CA MET A 252 -11.95 -3.50 6.66
C MET A 252 -13.26 -4.21 6.31
N SER A 253 -13.67 -5.22 7.07
CA SER A 253 -14.81 -6.09 6.76
C SER A 253 -16.10 -5.33 6.52
N LYS A 254 -16.36 -4.26 7.29
CA LYS A 254 -17.55 -3.43 7.14
C LYS A 254 -17.67 -2.68 5.81
N TYR A 255 -16.57 -2.55 5.05
CA TYR A 255 -16.56 -1.91 3.73
C TYR A 255 -16.83 -2.89 2.59
N ILE A 256 -16.85 -4.19 2.89
CA ILE A 256 -17.11 -5.28 1.94
C ILE A 256 -18.56 -5.80 2.13
N ALA A 257 -19.08 -5.74 3.34
CA ALA A 257 -20.44 -6.13 3.68
C ALA A 257 -21.45 -5.06 3.23
#